data_25f282778b72146b72faa21b042f33b1
#
_entry.id   25f282778b72146b72faa21b042f33b1
#
_cell.length_a   1.000
_cell.length_b   1.000
_cell.length_c   1.000
_cell.angle_alpha   90.00
_cell.angle_beta   90.00
_cell.angle_gamma   90.00
#
_symmetry.space_group_name_H-M   'P 1'
#
loop_
_entity.id
_entity.type
_entity.pdbx_description
1 polymer ?
#
loop_
_entity_poly.entity_id
_entity_poly.type
_entity_poly.pdbx_seq_one_letter_code
_entity_poly.pdbx_strand_id
1 'polypeptide(L)'
;LDLIGEKEKLTYEEFMLMNQLKTGCLIKTACLLGCIAAGYREGTDEYAAAEKYAENVGLAFQIEDDILDEGTEDNKTTFLTFMTVESARNTVDGLTGNAKEIIAPYDRDGILSAFADRLAVRKV
;
A
#
# COMPACT_ATOMS: atom_id res chain seq x y z
N LEU A 1 1.52 20.04 -1.93
CA LEU A 1 1.28 19.23 -0.74
C LEU A 1 2.58 18.69 -0.16
N ASP A 2 3.47 18.20 -1.02
CA ASP A 2 4.76 17.70 -0.54
C ASP A 2 5.61 18.81 0.05
N LEU A 3 5.52 20.01 -0.51
CA LEU A 3 6.26 21.15 0.02
C LEU A 3 5.79 21.54 1.42
N ILE A 4 4.49 21.41 1.67
CA ILE A 4 3.94 21.66 2.99
C ILE A 4 4.47 20.62 3.97
N GLY A 5 4.50 19.36 3.57
CA GLY A 5 5.00 18.28 4.40
C GLY A 5 6.47 18.39 4.74
N GLU A 6 7.26 19.05 3.88
CA GLU A 6 8.68 19.27 4.13
C GLU A 6 8.93 20.41 5.09
N LYS A 7 8.09 21.43 5.08
CA LYS A 7 8.28 22.62 5.91
C LYS A 7 7.63 22.50 7.28
N GLU A 8 6.54 21.77 7.36
CA GLU A 8 5.78 21.59 8.58
C GLU A 8 5.74 20.13 8.94
N LYS A 9 5.76 19.84 10.24
CA LYS A 9 5.66 18.46 10.68
C LYS A 9 4.22 17.99 10.54
N LEU A 10 4.03 16.94 9.77
CA LEU A 10 2.73 16.31 9.60
C LEU A 10 2.43 15.42 10.79
N THR A 11 1.17 15.34 11.18
CA THR A 11 0.73 14.28 12.10
C THR A 11 0.72 12.97 11.33
N TYR A 12 0.65 11.86 12.08
CA TYR A 12 0.57 10.54 11.44
C TYR A 12 -0.68 10.43 10.56
N GLU A 13 -1.82 10.94 11.05
CA GLU A 13 -3.07 10.89 10.28
C GLU A 13 -2.99 11.70 9.00
N GLU A 14 -2.39 12.88 9.06
CA GLU A 14 -2.20 13.71 7.87
C GLU A 14 -1.28 13.04 6.87
N PHE A 15 -0.21 12.41 7.36
CA PHE A 15 0.73 11.70 6.52
C PHE A 15 0.06 10.51 5.83
N MET A 16 -0.74 9.74 6.57
CA MET A 16 -1.48 8.61 6.00
C MET A 16 -2.43 9.07 4.91
N LEU A 17 -3.17 10.14 5.17
CA LEU A 17 -4.10 10.67 4.16
C LEU A 17 -3.37 11.10 2.90
N MET A 18 -2.25 11.81 3.06
CA MET A 18 -1.46 12.26 1.93
C MET A 18 -0.99 11.09 1.07
N ASN A 19 -0.52 10.02 1.71
CA ASN A 19 -0.05 8.84 0.98
C ASN A 19 -1.18 8.13 0.25
N GLN A 20 -2.36 8.04 0.87
CA GLN A 20 -3.52 7.45 0.21
C GLN A 20 -3.92 8.24 -1.03
N LEU A 21 -3.84 9.57 -0.95
CA LEU A 21 -4.20 10.42 -2.07
C LEU A 21 -3.18 10.39 -3.20
N LYS A 22 -1.92 10.10 -2.88
CA LYS A 22 -0.85 10.06 -3.89
C LYS A 22 -0.76 8.69 -4.55
N THR A 23 -0.09 7.77 -3.89
CA THR A 23 0.28 6.48 -4.48
C THR A 23 -0.80 5.43 -4.28
N GLY A 24 -1.43 5.43 -3.11
CA GLY A 24 -2.49 4.47 -2.82
C GLY A 24 -3.64 4.58 -3.80
N CYS A 25 -3.98 5.80 -4.19
CA CYS A 25 -5.06 6.04 -5.15
C CYS A 25 -4.72 5.44 -6.52
N LEU A 26 -3.48 5.57 -6.96
CA LEU A 26 -3.06 5.04 -8.25
C LEU A 26 -3.14 3.51 -8.29
N ILE A 27 -2.62 2.86 -7.26
CA ILE A 27 -2.66 1.39 -7.17
C ILE A 27 -4.10 0.89 -7.08
N LYS A 28 -4.90 1.55 -6.26
CA LYS A 28 -6.32 1.21 -6.10
C LYS A 28 -7.06 1.35 -7.43
N THR A 29 -6.84 2.45 -8.14
CA THR A 29 -7.48 2.69 -9.43
C THR A 29 -7.11 1.60 -10.44
N ALA A 30 -5.84 1.24 -10.51
CA ALA A 30 -5.39 0.19 -11.43
C ALA A 30 -6.07 -1.14 -11.12
N CYS A 31 -6.15 -1.52 -9.85
CA CYS A 31 -6.80 -2.76 -9.45
C CYS A 31 -8.30 -2.76 -9.77
N LEU A 32 -8.97 -1.64 -9.53
CA LEU A 32 -10.41 -1.53 -9.77
C LEU A 32 -10.72 -1.53 -11.26
N LEU A 33 -9.89 -0.89 -12.07
CA LEU A 33 -10.06 -0.93 -13.53
C LEU A 33 -9.92 -2.36 -14.06
N GLY A 34 -8.95 -3.12 -13.53
CA GLY A 34 -8.81 -4.52 -13.88
C GLY A 34 -10.03 -5.34 -13.47
N CYS A 35 -10.58 -5.05 -12.30
CA CYS A 35 -11.76 -5.73 -11.80
C CYS A 35 -12.97 -5.45 -12.70
N ILE A 36 -13.17 -4.20 -13.09
CA ILE A 36 -14.27 -3.80 -13.97
C ILE A 36 -14.09 -4.44 -15.35
N ALA A 37 -12.87 -4.45 -15.88
CA ALA A 37 -12.58 -5.07 -17.17
C ALA A 37 -12.90 -6.57 -17.16
N ALA A 38 -12.78 -7.21 -16.00
CA ALA A 38 -13.13 -8.62 -15.84
C ALA A 38 -14.64 -8.85 -15.66
N GLY A 39 -15.44 -7.79 -15.64
CA GLY A 39 -16.88 -7.89 -15.58
C GLY A 39 -17.50 -7.65 -14.21
N TYR A 40 -16.70 -7.33 -13.21
CA TYR A 40 -17.21 -7.08 -11.86
C TYR A 40 -17.50 -5.60 -11.67
N ARG A 41 -18.54 -5.30 -10.96
CA ARG A 41 -18.98 -3.90 -10.76
C ARG A 41 -18.96 -3.54 -9.29
N GLU A 42 -18.95 -2.23 -9.04
CA GLU A 42 -19.10 -1.70 -7.69
C GLU A 42 -20.33 -2.33 -7.04
N GLY A 43 -20.19 -2.70 -5.78
CA GLY A 43 -21.26 -3.36 -5.04
C GLY A 43 -21.17 -4.87 -5.02
N THR A 44 -20.28 -5.47 -5.81
CA THR A 44 -20.05 -6.92 -5.77
C THR A 44 -18.98 -7.25 -4.72
N ASP A 45 -18.99 -8.51 -4.26
CA ASP A 45 -17.99 -8.98 -3.30
C ASP A 45 -16.59 -8.97 -3.94
N GLU A 46 -16.52 -9.28 -5.21
CA GLU A 46 -15.25 -9.27 -5.96
C GLU A 46 -14.65 -7.87 -6.00
N TYR A 47 -15.48 -6.88 -6.28
CA TYR A 47 -15.04 -5.49 -6.33
C TYR A 47 -14.57 -5.03 -4.94
N ALA A 48 -15.33 -5.35 -3.90
CA ALA A 48 -14.95 -4.99 -2.53
C ALA A 48 -13.63 -5.65 -2.12
N ALA A 49 -13.42 -6.91 -2.50
CA ALA A 49 -12.18 -7.61 -2.22
C ALA A 49 -11.01 -6.97 -2.96
N ALA A 50 -11.20 -6.60 -4.23
CA ALA A 50 -10.17 -5.92 -5.03
C ALA A 50 -9.78 -4.58 -4.40
N GLU A 51 -10.77 -3.83 -3.92
CA GLU A 51 -10.53 -2.55 -3.27
C GLU A 51 -9.69 -2.70 -2.00
N LYS A 52 -10.07 -3.64 -1.14
CA LYS A 52 -9.34 -3.90 0.11
C LYS A 52 -7.94 -4.44 -0.15
N TYR A 53 -7.82 -5.34 -1.12
CA TYR A 53 -6.51 -5.85 -1.52
C TYR A 53 -5.59 -4.71 -1.95
N ALA A 54 -6.10 -3.83 -2.81
CA ALA A 54 -5.32 -2.71 -3.33
C ALA A 54 -4.90 -1.74 -2.22
N GLU A 55 -5.79 -1.48 -1.27
CA GLU A 55 -5.47 -0.59 -0.14
C GLU A 55 -4.34 -1.16 0.71
N ASN A 56 -4.40 -2.45 1.00
CA ASN A 56 -3.37 -3.11 1.82
C ASN A 56 -2.04 -3.20 1.08
N VAL A 57 -2.05 -3.60 -0.19
CA VAL A 57 -0.85 -3.71 -1.00
C VAL A 57 -0.22 -2.33 -1.22
N GLY A 58 -1.06 -1.33 -1.49
CA GLY A 58 -0.56 0.03 -1.72
C GLY A 58 0.13 0.62 -0.50
N LEU A 59 -0.46 0.41 0.68
CA LEU A 59 0.15 0.91 1.91
C LEU A 59 1.43 0.16 2.22
N ALA A 60 1.43 -1.17 2.07
CA ALA A 60 2.63 -1.97 2.27
C ALA A 60 3.75 -1.53 1.33
N PHE A 61 3.41 -1.25 0.07
CA PHE A 61 4.37 -0.79 -0.93
C PHE A 61 5.03 0.52 -0.48
N GLN A 62 4.25 1.46 0.00
CA GLN A 62 4.78 2.75 0.42
C GLN A 62 5.66 2.65 1.67
N ILE A 63 5.25 1.81 2.63
CA ILE A 63 6.07 1.61 3.83
C ILE A 63 7.40 0.94 3.45
N GLU A 64 7.35 -0.07 2.60
CA GLU A 64 8.56 -0.75 2.14
C GLU A 64 9.47 0.21 1.38
N ASP A 65 8.90 1.08 0.56
CA ASP A 65 9.65 2.08 -0.17
C ASP A 65 10.41 3.01 0.79
N ASP A 66 9.76 3.45 1.85
CA ASP A 66 10.40 4.29 2.86
C ASP A 66 11.52 3.56 3.59
N ILE A 67 11.34 2.26 3.85
CA ILE A 67 12.40 1.45 4.47
C ILE A 67 13.61 1.37 3.54
N LEU A 68 13.39 1.13 2.26
CA LEU A 68 14.48 1.01 1.28
C LEU A 68 15.21 2.33 1.09
N ASP A 69 14.51 3.44 1.23
CA ASP A 69 15.07 4.77 1.04
C ASP A 69 15.60 5.41 2.33
N GLU A 70 15.63 4.64 3.41
CA GLU A 70 16.09 5.15 4.70
C GLU A 70 17.50 5.76 4.56
N GLY A 71 17.62 6.99 5.04
CA GLY A 71 18.92 7.69 5.04
C GLY A 71 19.27 8.39 3.73
N THR A 72 18.47 8.22 2.69
CA THR A 72 18.76 8.84 1.39
C THR A 72 18.13 10.23 1.26
N GLU A 73 17.10 10.52 2.04
CA GLU A 73 16.41 11.81 2.00
C GLU A 73 16.36 12.42 3.40
N ASP A 74 16.89 13.63 3.51
CA ASP A 74 16.87 14.37 4.77
C ASP A 74 15.62 15.24 4.83
N ASN A 75 15.11 15.45 6.05
CA ASN A 75 14.04 16.41 6.33
C ASN A 75 12.69 16.08 5.70
N LYS A 76 12.54 14.91 5.09
CA LYS A 76 11.27 14.49 4.51
C LYS A 76 10.53 13.61 5.49
N THR A 77 9.22 13.82 5.60
CA THR A 77 8.37 12.97 6.41
C THR A 77 8.17 11.63 5.71
N THR A 78 8.49 10.55 6.41
CA THR A 78 8.29 9.19 5.93
C THR A 78 7.60 8.38 7.01
N PHE A 79 7.26 7.13 6.71
CA PHE A 79 6.71 6.25 7.75
C PHE A 79 7.70 6.07 8.90
N LEU A 80 9.00 6.14 8.62
CA LEU A 80 10.01 6.00 9.66
C LEU A 80 10.10 7.21 10.59
N THR A 81 9.43 8.30 10.25
CA THR A 81 9.25 9.43 11.18
C THR A 81 8.38 9.03 12.36
N PHE A 82 7.45 8.09 12.16
CA PHE A 82 6.44 7.72 13.14
C PHE A 82 6.66 6.34 13.77
N MET A 83 7.53 5.52 13.17
CA MET A 83 7.73 4.15 13.64
C MET A 83 9.16 3.68 13.36
N THR A 84 9.60 2.66 14.09
CA THR A 84 10.91 2.06 13.87
C THR A 84 10.89 1.21 12.60
N VAL A 85 12.08 0.89 12.07
CA VAL A 85 12.19 -0.01 10.93
C VAL A 85 11.58 -1.38 11.24
N GLU A 86 11.82 -1.89 12.46
CA GLU A 86 11.25 -3.17 12.86
C GLU A 86 9.73 -3.14 12.86
N SER A 87 9.15 -2.09 13.44
CA SER A 87 7.70 -1.92 13.47
C SER A 87 7.15 -1.77 12.05
N ALA A 88 7.85 -1.03 11.20
CA ALA A 88 7.45 -0.84 9.81
C ALA A 88 7.44 -2.18 9.05
N ARG A 89 8.46 -3.01 9.24
CA ARG A 89 8.51 -4.33 8.61
C ARG A 89 7.38 -5.23 9.08
N ASN A 90 7.07 -5.19 10.37
CA ASN A 90 5.96 -5.96 10.91
C ASN A 90 4.62 -5.48 10.32
N THR A 91 4.49 -4.18 10.11
CA THR A 91 3.29 -3.61 9.50
C THR A 91 3.16 -4.07 8.04
N VAL A 92 4.26 -4.05 7.29
CA VAL A 92 4.27 -4.55 5.91
C VAL A 92 3.83 -6.01 5.85
N ASP A 93 4.37 -6.84 6.76
CA ASP A 93 4.01 -8.26 6.79
C ASP A 93 2.53 -8.45 7.10
N GLY A 94 2.00 -7.68 8.04
CA GLY A 94 0.58 -7.75 8.39
C GLY A 94 -0.32 -7.33 7.25
N LEU A 95 0.02 -6.22 6.58
CA LEU A 95 -0.76 -5.73 5.44
C LEU A 95 -0.72 -6.72 4.28
N THR A 96 0.45 -7.30 4.01
CA THR A 96 0.60 -8.29 2.96
C THR A 96 -0.23 -9.53 3.25
N GLY A 97 -0.18 -10.02 4.49
CA GLY A 97 -0.98 -11.16 4.91
C GLY A 97 -2.47 -10.90 4.77
N ASN A 98 -2.93 -9.72 5.18
CA ASN A 98 -4.32 -9.34 5.04
C ASN A 98 -4.75 -9.29 3.57
N ALA A 99 -3.92 -8.72 2.71
CA ALA A 99 -4.21 -8.64 1.29
C ALA A 99 -4.37 -10.03 0.69
N LYS A 100 -3.50 -10.94 1.05
CA LYS A 100 -3.54 -12.31 0.54
C LYS A 100 -4.80 -13.05 1.00
N GLU A 101 -5.19 -12.88 2.27
CA GLU A 101 -6.41 -13.48 2.78
C GLU A 101 -7.65 -12.95 2.07
N ILE A 102 -7.70 -11.64 1.88
CA ILE A 102 -8.86 -10.98 1.27
C ILE A 102 -9.05 -11.46 -0.17
N ILE A 103 -7.97 -11.58 -0.92
CA ILE A 103 -8.06 -11.89 -2.34
C ILE A 103 -8.07 -13.40 -2.64
N ALA A 104 -7.71 -14.24 -1.68
CA ALA A 104 -7.59 -15.68 -1.89
C ALA A 104 -8.79 -16.33 -2.57
N PRO A 105 -10.06 -16.03 -2.17
CA PRO A 105 -11.21 -16.65 -2.82
C PRO A 105 -11.35 -16.33 -4.30
N TYR A 106 -10.71 -15.26 -4.77
CA TYR A 106 -10.85 -14.75 -6.14
C TYR A 106 -9.55 -14.86 -6.94
N ASP A 107 -8.50 -15.39 -6.33
CA ASP A 107 -7.16 -15.44 -6.91
C ASP A 107 -6.85 -16.86 -7.37
N ARG A 108 -7.52 -17.29 -8.44
CA ARG A 108 -7.49 -18.68 -8.90
C ARG A 108 -6.08 -19.21 -9.07
N ASP A 109 -5.20 -18.43 -9.68
CA ASP A 109 -3.85 -18.88 -10.03
C ASP A 109 -2.80 -18.45 -9.01
N GLY A 110 -3.19 -17.77 -7.95
CA GLY A 110 -2.26 -17.30 -6.93
C GLY A 110 -1.39 -16.15 -7.38
N ILE A 111 -1.71 -15.50 -8.50
CA ILE A 111 -0.90 -14.41 -9.05
C ILE A 111 -0.94 -13.20 -8.17
N LEU A 112 -2.12 -12.85 -7.66
CA LEU A 112 -2.26 -11.65 -6.82
C LEU A 112 -1.59 -11.84 -5.46
N SER A 113 -1.64 -13.04 -4.90
CA SER A 113 -0.93 -13.36 -3.67
C SER A 113 0.58 -13.27 -3.89
N ALA A 114 1.07 -13.81 -5.01
CA ALA A 114 2.49 -13.76 -5.35
C ALA A 114 2.94 -12.32 -5.58
N PHE A 115 2.10 -11.49 -6.20
CA PHE A 115 2.42 -10.08 -6.43
C PHE A 115 2.56 -9.33 -5.11
N ALA A 116 1.65 -9.55 -4.18
CA ALA A 116 1.73 -8.92 -2.86
C ALA A 116 3.03 -9.29 -2.14
N ASP A 117 3.40 -10.58 -2.18
CA ASP A 117 4.65 -11.05 -1.58
C ASP A 117 5.87 -10.40 -2.24
N ARG A 118 5.85 -10.28 -3.55
CA ARG A 118 6.97 -9.69 -4.30
C ARG A 118 7.20 -8.23 -3.94
N LEU A 119 6.12 -7.48 -3.79
CA LEU A 119 6.25 -6.07 -3.41
C LEU A 119 6.78 -5.93 -1.98
N ALA A 120 6.38 -6.84 -1.09
CA ALA A 120 6.79 -6.77 0.32
C ALA A 120 8.27 -7.09 0.51
N VAL A 121 8.87 -7.91 -0.34
CA VAL A 121 10.27 -8.31 -0.22
C VAL A 121 11.15 -7.72 -1.32
N ARG A 122 10.67 -6.73 -2.00
CA ARG A 122 11.39 -6.02 -3.05
C ARG A 122 12.70 -5.46 -2.52
N LYS A 123 13.74 -5.55 -3.36
CA LYS A 123 15.06 -5.00 -3.05
C LYS A 123 15.45 -3.99 -4.12
N VAL A 124 16.18 -2.99 -3.69
CA VAL A 124 16.71 -1.98 -4.61
C VAL A 124 17.89 -2.54 -5.38
#